data_e0849794f17e0204d326dbf8b6c3e5fc
#
_entry.id   e0849794f17e0204d326dbf8b6c3e5fc
#
_cell.length_a   1.000
_cell.length_b   1.000
_cell.length_c   1.000
_cell.angle_alpha   90.00
_cell.angle_beta   90.00
_cell.angle_gamma   90.00
#
_symmetry.space_group_name_H-M   'P 1'
#
loop_
_entity.id
_entity.type
_entity.pdbx_description
1 polymer ?
#
loop_
_entity_poly.entity_id
_entity_poly.type
_entity_poly.pdbx_seq_one_letter_code
_entity_poly.pdbx_strand_id
1 'polypeptide(L)'
;MRIFFAALLLSTAAVAVAQPIFITEVSGAVTRGQARPAGLLEELKAGEHIVLPSGARAVFFVPAQAATYAVDGPAEIVTTASGLRAVHGRLPAPQQVEEAYRHLKVRAGDAAQGSLVLRGDEAAAYLAGPQGPVAAAQARHFRWSEGGGPWKFELATEAGALVHRAQVDGSELVLPDAIVLAPGVKYVWGITAAAGAPPVDWTEFTLAPAGQAVASAPGPDASRSERRLYAIWLRSQRMPRAATRVLAQAAP
;
A
#
# COMPACT_ATOMS: atom_id res chain seq x y z
N MET A 1 14.38 60.11 -33.23
CA MET A 1 13.20 59.40 -32.68
C MET A 1 13.67 58.02 -32.18
N ARG A 2 13.92 57.88 -30.88
CA ARG A 2 14.47 56.64 -30.27
C ARG A 2 13.33 55.92 -29.58
N ILE A 3 12.93 54.74 -30.10
CA ILE A 3 11.86 53.90 -29.56
C ILE A 3 12.53 52.97 -28.53
N PHE A 4 12.25 53.15 -27.23
CA PHE A 4 12.60 52.24 -26.16
C PHE A 4 11.58 51.08 -26.14
N PHE A 5 12.02 49.87 -26.49
CA PHE A 5 11.26 48.66 -26.24
C PHE A 5 11.52 48.20 -24.77
N ALA A 6 10.52 48.36 -23.92
CA ALA A 6 10.54 47.80 -22.58
C ALA A 6 10.10 46.36 -22.68
N ALA A 7 11.00 45.39 -22.54
CA ALA A 7 10.70 43.99 -22.44
C ALA A 7 10.14 43.67 -21.05
N LEU A 8 8.84 43.40 -20.95
CA LEU A 8 8.16 42.96 -19.72
C LEU A 8 8.44 41.49 -19.52
N LEU A 9 9.38 41.15 -18.62
CA LEU A 9 9.65 39.79 -18.17
C LEU A 9 8.52 39.35 -17.25
N LEU A 10 7.54 38.58 -17.78
CA LEU A 10 6.58 37.81 -16.97
C LEU A 10 7.32 36.65 -16.32
N SER A 11 7.70 36.79 -15.05
CA SER A 11 8.13 35.68 -14.22
C SER A 11 6.89 34.83 -13.86
N THR A 12 6.72 33.71 -14.54
CA THR A 12 5.76 32.66 -14.13
C THR A 12 6.28 32.02 -12.85
N ALA A 13 5.75 32.42 -11.69
CA ALA A 13 5.97 31.72 -10.44
C ALA A 13 5.37 30.31 -10.58
N ALA A 14 6.20 29.30 -10.70
CA ALA A 14 5.77 27.91 -10.60
C ALA A 14 5.18 27.69 -9.20
N VAL A 15 3.86 27.51 -9.13
CA VAL A 15 3.21 27.09 -7.88
C VAL A 15 3.69 25.69 -7.58
N ALA A 16 4.62 25.57 -6.62
CA ALA A 16 5.04 24.29 -6.10
C ALA A 16 3.82 23.64 -5.44
N VAL A 17 3.22 22.65 -6.10
CA VAL A 17 2.14 21.84 -5.51
C VAL A 17 2.79 21.06 -4.37
N ALA A 18 2.45 21.43 -3.13
CA ALA A 18 2.90 20.71 -1.95
C ALA A 18 2.44 19.24 -2.07
N GLN A 19 3.39 18.32 -1.99
CA GLN A 19 3.04 16.90 -2.05
C GLN A 19 2.46 16.46 -0.71
N PRO A 20 1.43 15.60 -0.73
CA PRO A 20 0.77 15.14 0.48
C PRO A 20 1.72 14.29 1.32
N ILE A 21 1.64 14.45 2.65
CA ILE A 21 2.32 13.62 3.64
C ILE A 21 1.25 12.80 4.35
N PHE A 22 1.50 11.53 4.62
CA PHE A 22 0.52 10.63 5.22
C PHE A 22 1.03 10.05 6.53
N ILE A 23 0.11 9.84 7.48
CA ILE A 23 0.40 9.10 8.71
C ILE A 23 0.09 7.62 8.47
N THR A 24 1.09 6.76 8.52
CA THR A 24 0.95 5.31 8.27
C THR A 24 0.88 4.48 9.54
N GLU A 25 1.28 5.03 10.67
CA GLU A 25 1.17 4.39 11.98
C GLU A 25 1.00 5.45 13.07
N VAL A 26 0.16 5.15 14.07
CA VAL A 26 -0.03 5.97 15.27
C VAL A 26 -0.10 5.03 16.47
N SER A 27 0.62 5.36 17.53
CA SER A 27 0.55 4.73 18.83
C SER A 27 0.58 5.81 19.91
N GLY A 28 -0.31 5.71 20.91
CA GLY A 28 -0.46 6.71 21.93
C GLY A 28 -1.25 7.95 21.49
N ALA A 29 -1.22 9.01 22.30
CA ALA A 29 -2.03 10.21 22.12
C ALA A 29 -1.38 11.23 21.17
N VAL A 30 -1.25 10.89 19.89
CA VAL A 30 -0.74 11.82 18.86
C VAL A 30 -1.85 12.79 18.45
N THR A 31 -1.54 14.09 18.44
CA THR A 31 -2.49 15.13 18.04
C THR A 31 -1.95 15.96 16.87
N ARG A 32 -2.87 16.56 16.09
CA ARG A 32 -2.55 17.50 15.02
C ARG A 32 -3.36 18.80 15.12
N GLY A 33 -2.79 19.90 14.61
CA GLY A 33 -3.43 21.21 14.57
C GLY A 33 -3.95 21.64 15.96
N GLN A 34 -5.23 21.95 16.07
CA GLN A 34 -5.89 22.35 17.31
C GLN A 34 -6.25 21.14 18.20
N ALA A 35 -5.27 20.32 18.59
CA ALA A 35 -5.41 19.16 19.47
C ALA A 35 -6.39 18.06 18.97
N ARG A 36 -6.58 17.94 17.65
CA ARG A 36 -7.35 16.83 17.09
C ARG A 36 -6.52 15.54 17.11
N PRO A 37 -7.10 14.39 17.46
CA PRO A 37 -6.40 13.13 17.32
C PRO A 37 -5.91 12.92 15.89
N ALA A 38 -4.67 12.46 15.72
CA ALA A 38 -4.13 12.12 14.44
C ALA A 38 -4.68 10.76 13.98
N GLY A 39 -5.27 10.71 12.79
CA GLY A 39 -5.81 9.49 12.20
C GLY A 39 -4.82 8.76 11.31
N LEU A 40 -5.03 7.44 11.15
CA LEU A 40 -4.29 6.63 10.19
C LEU A 40 -4.67 6.99 8.77
N LEU A 41 -3.68 7.01 7.86
CA LEU A 41 -3.82 7.32 6.44
C LEU A 41 -4.38 8.73 6.20
N GLU A 42 -4.28 9.58 7.19
CA GLU A 42 -4.69 10.96 7.09
C GLU A 42 -3.65 11.77 6.31
N GLU A 43 -4.13 12.55 5.36
CA GLU A 43 -3.30 13.48 4.60
C GLU A 43 -3.02 14.72 5.45
N LEU A 44 -1.75 15.03 5.60
CA LEU A 44 -1.28 16.24 6.28
C LEU A 44 -1.00 17.33 5.25
N LYS A 45 -1.55 18.51 5.49
CA LYS A 45 -1.29 19.70 4.68
C LYS A 45 -0.02 20.39 5.15
N ALA A 46 0.65 21.11 4.24
CA ALA A 46 1.80 21.92 4.63
C ALA A 46 1.42 22.95 5.72
N GLY A 47 2.28 23.07 6.72
CA GLY A 47 2.08 23.94 7.88
C GLY A 47 1.32 23.29 9.04
N GLU A 48 0.88 22.04 8.94
CA GLU A 48 0.26 21.35 10.07
C GLU A 48 1.28 20.95 11.12
N HIS A 49 0.93 21.18 12.39
CA HIS A 49 1.70 20.77 13.54
C HIS A 49 1.19 19.44 14.08
N ILE A 50 2.09 18.52 14.34
CA ILE A 50 1.81 17.22 14.94
C ILE A 50 2.59 17.12 16.25
N VAL A 51 1.88 16.89 17.34
CA VAL A 51 2.45 16.77 18.69
C VAL A 51 2.40 15.32 19.12
N LEU A 52 3.56 14.81 19.51
CA LEU A 52 3.75 13.48 20.04
C LEU A 52 4.17 13.62 21.51
N PRO A 53 3.31 13.35 22.49
CA PRO A 53 3.72 13.32 23.89
C PRO A 53 4.66 12.16 24.19
N SER A 54 5.26 12.14 25.37
CA SER A 54 6.12 11.05 25.81
C SER A 54 5.40 9.70 25.71
N GLY A 55 6.07 8.68 25.15
CA GLY A 55 5.52 7.35 24.91
C GLY A 55 4.60 7.23 23.70
N ALA A 56 4.32 8.33 22.99
CA ALA A 56 3.63 8.27 21.70
C ALA A 56 4.61 8.05 20.55
N ARG A 57 4.10 7.46 19.46
CA ARG A 57 4.85 7.22 18.23
C ARG A 57 3.98 7.46 17.01
N ALA A 58 4.56 8.00 15.95
CA ALA A 58 3.93 8.08 14.64
C ALA A 58 4.93 7.76 13.53
N VAL A 59 4.45 7.13 12.46
CA VAL A 59 5.23 6.93 11.23
C VAL A 59 4.60 7.76 10.13
N PHE A 60 5.41 8.61 9.50
CA PHE A 60 5.01 9.49 8.42
C PHE A 60 5.58 8.98 7.11
N PHE A 61 4.78 8.93 6.07
CA PHE A 61 5.23 8.65 4.71
C PHE A 61 5.25 9.95 3.90
N VAL A 62 6.40 10.22 3.28
CA VAL A 62 6.65 11.39 2.42
C VAL A 62 6.88 10.89 0.99
N PRO A 63 5.85 10.86 0.14
CA PRO A 63 5.95 10.31 -1.23
C PRO A 63 7.05 10.96 -2.07
N ALA A 64 7.19 12.29 -2.00
CA ALA A 64 8.22 13.03 -2.73
C ALA A 64 9.64 12.50 -2.52
N GLN A 65 9.89 11.96 -1.34
CA GLN A 65 11.20 11.44 -0.93
C GLN A 65 11.27 9.90 -1.03
N ALA A 66 10.17 9.22 -1.35
CA ALA A 66 10.01 7.77 -1.22
C ALA A 66 10.53 7.27 0.13
N ALA A 67 10.11 7.92 1.22
CA ALA A 67 10.67 7.67 2.54
C ALA A 67 9.64 7.71 3.65
N THR A 68 9.91 6.95 4.72
CA THR A 68 9.16 7.01 5.97
C THR A 68 10.03 7.58 7.09
N TYR A 69 9.38 8.23 8.06
CA TYR A 69 9.97 8.78 9.26
C TYR A 69 9.24 8.23 10.48
N ALA A 70 9.90 7.43 11.30
CA ALA A 70 9.35 6.88 12.54
C ALA A 70 9.73 7.78 13.71
N VAL A 71 8.82 8.65 14.14
CA VAL A 71 9.06 9.64 15.19
C VAL A 71 8.50 9.14 16.51
N ASP A 72 9.34 9.13 17.54
CA ASP A 72 8.96 8.85 18.93
C ASP A 72 8.87 10.15 19.70
N GLY A 73 7.85 10.25 20.60
CA GLY A 73 7.69 11.38 21.50
C GLY A 73 8.64 11.33 22.71
N PRO A 74 8.90 12.47 23.37
CA PRO A 74 8.24 13.75 23.11
C PRO A 74 8.80 14.48 21.89
N ALA A 75 7.92 14.89 20.96
CA ALA A 75 8.32 15.61 19.76
C ALA A 75 7.18 16.50 19.24
N GLU A 76 7.56 17.57 18.53
CA GLU A 76 6.65 18.37 17.72
C GLU A 76 7.22 18.49 16.31
N ILE A 77 6.42 18.06 15.34
CA ILE A 77 6.79 18.03 13.92
C ILE A 77 5.85 18.97 13.16
N VAL A 78 6.42 19.74 12.24
CA VAL A 78 5.65 20.55 11.29
C VAL A 78 5.87 20.01 9.87
N THR A 79 4.78 19.89 9.13
CA THR A 79 4.82 19.55 7.71
C THR A 79 5.23 20.77 6.89
N THR A 80 6.04 20.57 5.87
CA THR A 80 6.47 21.62 4.93
C THR A 80 6.14 21.21 3.49
N ALA A 81 6.28 22.08 2.54
CA ALA A 81 6.12 21.77 1.13
C ALA A 81 7.10 20.68 0.63
N SER A 82 8.23 20.49 1.30
CA SER A 82 9.29 19.55 0.92
C SER A 82 9.40 18.32 1.84
N GLY A 83 8.60 18.24 2.91
CA GLY A 83 8.66 17.11 3.86
C GLY A 83 8.35 17.51 5.30
N LEU A 84 9.06 16.92 6.25
CA LEU A 84 8.89 17.12 7.68
C LEU A 84 10.03 17.94 8.28
N ARG A 85 9.72 18.73 9.30
CA ARG A 85 10.70 19.45 10.11
C ARG A 85 10.36 19.32 11.60
N ALA A 86 11.33 18.99 12.42
CA ALA A 86 11.15 19.01 13.87
C ALA A 86 11.14 20.47 14.38
N VAL A 87 10.13 20.82 15.17
CA VAL A 87 10.05 22.05 15.96
C VAL A 87 10.66 21.79 17.34
N HIS A 88 10.25 20.66 17.96
CA HIS A 88 10.82 20.15 19.19
C HIS A 88 11.16 18.66 19.02
N GLY A 89 12.16 18.19 19.75
CA GLY A 89 12.66 16.82 19.63
C GLY A 89 13.55 16.63 18.41
N ARG A 90 13.62 15.42 17.91
CA ARG A 90 14.49 15.03 16.80
C ARG A 90 13.70 14.36 15.69
N LEU A 91 13.91 14.78 14.44
CA LEU A 91 13.48 14.03 13.29
C LEU A 91 14.55 12.94 12.99
N PRO A 92 14.21 11.65 13.03
CA PRO A 92 15.15 10.59 12.73
C PRO A 92 15.53 10.57 11.25
N ALA A 93 16.57 9.82 10.90
CA ALA A 93 16.90 9.58 9.51
C ALA A 93 15.74 8.89 8.78
N PRO A 94 15.46 9.28 7.52
CA PRO A 94 14.43 8.62 6.73
C PRO A 94 14.78 7.17 6.42
N GLN A 95 13.79 6.30 6.50
CA GLN A 95 13.87 4.96 5.97
C GLN A 95 13.34 5.00 4.52
N GLN A 96 14.19 4.65 3.56
CA GLN A 96 13.79 4.60 2.16
C GLN A 96 12.79 3.48 1.94
N VAL A 97 11.78 3.75 1.13
CA VAL A 97 10.79 2.76 0.67
C VAL A 97 10.88 2.61 -0.85
N GLU A 98 10.18 1.62 -1.39
CA GLU A 98 10.24 1.34 -2.82
C GLU A 98 9.80 2.53 -3.69
N GLU A 99 10.48 2.72 -4.81
CA GLU A 99 10.21 3.78 -5.79
C GLU A 99 8.75 3.77 -6.28
N ALA A 100 8.12 2.60 -6.32
CA ALA A 100 6.71 2.44 -6.70
C ALA A 100 5.75 3.28 -5.85
N TYR A 101 6.13 3.65 -4.62
CA TYR A 101 5.31 4.49 -3.74
C TYR A 101 5.46 5.99 -3.98
N ARG A 102 6.43 6.45 -4.77
CA ARG A 102 6.68 7.89 -5.02
C ARG A 102 5.48 8.63 -5.60
N HIS A 103 4.69 7.96 -6.41
CA HIS A 103 3.51 8.54 -7.07
C HIS A 103 2.19 8.18 -6.40
N LEU A 104 2.25 7.73 -5.16
CA LEU A 104 1.08 7.30 -4.41
C LEU A 104 0.11 8.48 -4.19
N LYS A 105 -1.16 8.30 -4.60
CA LYS A 105 -2.26 9.22 -4.32
C LYS A 105 -3.24 8.52 -3.38
N VAL A 106 -3.27 8.93 -2.14
CA VAL A 106 -4.25 8.46 -1.16
C VAL A 106 -5.55 9.25 -1.34
N ARG A 107 -6.67 8.59 -1.36
CA ARG A 107 -7.99 9.24 -1.41
C ARG A 107 -8.58 9.35 -0.02
N ALA A 108 -9.27 10.46 0.26
CA ALA A 108 -10.07 10.58 1.48
C ALA A 108 -11.07 9.39 1.56
N GLY A 109 -11.06 8.66 2.67
CA GLY A 109 -11.87 7.46 2.86
C GLY A 109 -11.11 6.13 2.81
N ASP A 110 -9.87 6.11 2.30
CA ASP A 110 -9.06 4.88 2.30
C ASP A 110 -8.79 4.35 3.72
N ALA A 111 -8.74 5.26 4.70
CA ALA A 111 -8.58 4.92 6.11
C ALA A 111 -9.85 4.32 6.75
N ALA A 112 -11.03 4.82 6.37
CA ALA A 112 -12.30 4.39 6.98
C ALA A 112 -12.65 2.94 6.64
N GLN A 113 -12.28 2.46 5.46
CA GLN A 113 -12.53 1.08 5.04
C GLN A 113 -11.57 0.05 5.67
N GLY A 114 -10.40 0.47 6.15
CA GLY A 114 -9.47 -0.40 6.86
C GLY A 114 -9.94 -0.81 8.26
N SER A 115 -10.86 -0.06 8.85
CA SER A 115 -11.41 -0.30 10.20
C SER A 115 -12.54 -1.34 10.24
N LEU A 116 -13.14 -1.69 9.12
CA LEU A 116 -14.36 -2.54 9.05
C LEU A 116 -14.09 -4.03 8.84
N VAL A 117 -12.85 -4.47 8.70
CA VAL A 117 -12.52 -5.86 8.29
C VAL A 117 -12.02 -6.74 9.45
N LEU A 118 -12.19 -6.32 10.69
CA LEU A 118 -11.65 -7.04 11.85
C LEU A 118 -12.61 -8.09 12.46
N ARG A 119 -13.30 -8.86 11.64
CA ARG A 119 -13.94 -10.11 12.10
C ARG A 119 -13.83 -11.17 11.00
N GLY A 120 -12.70 -11.82 10.94
CA GLY A 120 -12.48 -12.98 10.09
C GLY A 120 -11.75 -14.05 10.89
N ASP A 121 -12.29 -15.24 10.88
CA ASP A 121 -11.85 -16.41 11.60
C ASP A 121 -10.35 -16.71 11.46
N GLU A 122 -9.74 -17.14 12.55
CA GLU A 122 -8.31 -17.47 12.74
C GLU A 122 -7.76 -18.64 11.88
N ALA A 123 -8.52 -19.17 10.93
CA ALA A 123 -8.16 -20.37 10.18
C ALA A 123 -8.11 -20.22 8.65
N ALA A 124 -8.26 -19.02 8.10
CA ALA A 124 -8.21 -18.85 6.65
C ALA A 124 -6.76 -18.96 6.14
N ALA A 125 -6.50 -19.86 5.20
CA ALA A 125 -5.20 -19.97 4.55
C ALA A 125 -4.80 -18.62 3.94
N TYR A 126 -3.57 -18.23 4.23
CA TYR A 126 -3.03 -16.96 3.76
C TYR A 126 -2.53 -17.06 2.32
N LEU A 127 -3.09 -16.29 1.38
CA LEU A 127 -2.60 -16.22 0.01
C LEU A 127 -1.36 -15.29 -0.06
N ALA A 128 -0.19 -15.87 -0.28
CA ALA A 128 1.08 -15.12 -0.26
C ALA A 128 1.39 -14.42 -1.61
N GLY A 129 0.78 -14.85 -2.70
CA GLY A 129 0.98 -14.24 -4.01
C GLY A 129 0.68 -15.16 -5.19
N PRO A 130 0.50 -14.60 -6.39
CA PRO A 130 0.64 -13.19 -6.79
C PRO A 130 -0.55 -12.31 -6.35
N GLN A 131 -0.28 -11.06 -6.04
CA GLN A 131 -1.32 -10.06 -5.73
C GLN A 131 -0.86 -8.67 -6.21
N GLY A 132 -1.80 -7.84 -6.69
CA GLY A 132 -1.47 -6.53 -7.24
C GLY A 132 -0.86 -6.62 -8.65
N PRO A 133 -0.31 -5.52 -9.17
CA PRO A 133 0.54 -5.56 -10.35
C PRO A 133 1.80 -6.37 -10.05
N VAL A 134 2.11 -7.36 -10.90
CA VAL A 134 3.28 -8.24 -10.73
C VAL A 134 4.05 -8.37 -12.04
N ALA A 135 5.35 -8.60 -11.95
CA ALA A 135 6.15 -8.94 -13.13
C ALA A 135 5.72 -10.29 -13.72
N ALA A 136 5.86 -10.46 -15.04
CA ALA A 136 5.42 -11.67 -15.75
C ALA A 136 5.99 -12.96 -15.14
N ALA A 137 7.25 -12.95 -14.69
CA ALA A 137 7.87 -14.09 -14.04
C ALA A 137 7.19 -14.46 -12.71
N GLN A 138 6.74 -13.46 -11.93
CA GLN A 138 6.08 -13.67 -10.65
C GLN A 138 4.61 -14.08 -10.80
N ALA A 139 3.97 -13.69 -11.91
CA ALA A 139 2.56 -13.97 -12.17
C ALA A 139 2.23 -15.46 -12.33
N ARG A 140 3.23 -16.31 -12.46
CA ARG A 140 3.06 -17.76 -12.67
C ARG A 140 3.24 -18.56 -11.38
N HIS A 141 3.72 -17.96 -10.28
CA HIS A 141 4.04 -18.62 -9.02
C HIS A 141 3.00 -18.26 -7.95
N PHE A 142 2.10 -19.16 -7.68
CA PHE A 142 1.05 -19.02 -6.67
C PHE A 142 1.49 -19.68 -5.38
N ARG A 143 1.37 -18.95 -4.27
CA ARG A 143 1.75 -19.46 -2.95
C ARG A 143 0.72 -19.08 -1.90
N TRP A 144 0.53 -19.94 -0.92
CA TRP A 144 -0.33 -19.73 0.23
C TRP A 144 0.27 -20.34 1.49
N SER A 145 -0.30 -20.06 2.66
CA SER A 145 0.16 -20.66 3.91
C SER A 145 -0.07 -22.16 3.91
N GLU A 146 0.80 -22.89 4.58
CA GLU A 146 0.66 -24.33 4.79
C GLU A 146 -0.58 -24.65 5.64
N GLY A 147 -1.16 -25.83 5.42
CA GLY A 147 -2.23 -26.40 6.22
C GLY A 147 -3.40 -26.94 5.40
N GLY A 148 -3.89 -28.12 5.79
CA GLY A 148 -5.20 -28.62 5.44
C GLY A 148 -5.49 -29.04 4.00
N GLY A 149 -4.45 -29.30 3.16
CA GLY A 149 -4.65 -29.85 1.81
C GLY A 149 -5.36 -31.22 1.78
N PRO A 150 -5.80 -31.70 0.64
CA PRO A 150 -5.58 -31.16 -0.70
C PRO A 150 -6.43 -29.91 -0.99
N TRP A 151 -5.86 -29.01 -1.79
CA TRP A 151 -6.47 -27.76 -2.16
C TRP A 151 -7.00 -27.78 -3.59
N LYS A 152 -8.16 -27.21 -3.81
CA LYS A 152 -8.66 -26.90 -5.14
C LYS A 152 -8.26 -25.46 -5.45
N PHE A 153 -7.34 -25.30 -6.37
CA PHE A 153 -6.90 -24.01 -6.91
C PHE A 153 -7.78 -23.60 -8.09
N GLU A 154 -8.15 -22.33 -8.14
CA GLU A 154 -8.87 -21.74 -9.27
C GLU A 154 -8.26 -20.38 -9.63
N LEU A 155 -8.04 -20.16 -10.94
CA LEU A 155 -7.63 -18.91 -11.54
C LEU A 155 -8.66 -18.52 -12.60
N ALA A 156 -9.21 -17.32 -12.51
CA ALA A 156 -10.17 -16.78 -13.48
C ALA A 156 -9.82 -15.34 -13.84
N THR A 157 -10.41 -14.82 -14.91
CA THR A 157 -10.42 -13.38 -15.18
C THR A 157 -11.42 -12.68 -14.24
N GLU A 158 -11.29 -11.36 -14.05
CA GLU A 158 -12.30 -10.57 -13.30
C GLU A 158 -13.71 -10.72 -13.86
N ALA A 159 -13.84 -10.97 -15.17
CA ALA A 159 -15.12 -11.25 -15.84
C ALA A 159 -15.68 -12.66 -15.57
N GLY A 160 -14.96 -13.49 -14.79
CA GLY A 160 -15.40 -14.84 -14.41
C GLY A 160 -15.02 -15.95 -15.38
N ALA A 161 -14.28 -15.67 -16.45
CA ALA A 161 -13.80 -16.72 -17.35
C ALA A 161 -12.69 -17.54 -16.66
N LEU A 162 -12.92 -18.85 -16.50
CA LEU A 162 -11.94 -19.77 -15.92
C LEU A 162 -10.71 -19.88 -16.83
N VAL A 163 -9.53 -19.63 -16.23
CA VAL A 163 -8.23 -19.73 -16.90
C VAL A 163 -7.55 -21.05 -16.57
N HIS A 164 -7.57 -21.44 -15.29
CA HIS A 164 -6.96 -22.68 -14.83
C HIS A 164 -7.63 -23.19 -13.56
N ARG A 165 -7.66 -24.52 -13.43
CA ARG A 165 -8.10 -25.21 -12.22
C ARG A 165 -7.17 -26.40 -11.97
N ALA A 166 -6.75 -26.61 -10.72
CA ALA A 166 -5.93 -27.73 -10.34
C ALA A 166 -6.26 -28.20 -8.91
N GLN A 167 -5.97 -29.47 -8.63
CA GLN A 167 -5.89 -29.99 -7.27
C GLN A 167 -4.43 -30.01 -6.85
N VAL A 168 -4.11 -29.51 -5.65
CA VAL A 168 -2.75 -29.30 -5.17
C VAL A 168 -2.63 -29.82 -3.74
N ASP A 169 -1.65 -30.66 -3.48
CA ASP A 169 -1.40 -31.23 -2.15
C ASP A 169 -0.47 -30.35 -1.29
N GLY A 170 0.20 -29.36 -1.89
CA GLY A 170 1.12 -28.45 -1.22
C GLY A 170 0.60 -27.04 -1.03
N SER A 171 1.51 -26.11 -0.74
CA SER A 171 1.26 -24.70 -0.51
C SER A 171 1.66 -23.80 -1.69
N GLU A 172 1.98 -24.38 -2.84
CA GLU A 172 2.36 -23.64 -4.04
C GLU A 172 1.91 -24.32 -5.33
N LEU A 173 1.74 -23.50 -6.37
CA LEU A 173 1.45 -23.91 -7.74
C LEU A 173 2.21 -23.04 -8.71
N VAL A 174 2.88 -23.68 -9.68
CA VAL A 174 3.44 -23.00 -10.86
C VAL A 174 2.50 -23.27 -12.05
N LEU A 175 2.03 -22.22 -12.72
CA LEU A 175 1.18 -22.39 -13.91
C LEU A 175 1.93 -23.14 -15.01
N PRO A 176 1.27 -24.11 -15.67
CA PRO A 176 1.80 -24.77 -16.85
C PRO A 176 2.16 -23.77 -17.97
N ASP A 177 3.22 -24.02 -18.72
CA ASP A 177 3.71 -23.12 -19.77
C ASP A 177 2.69 -22.86 -20.89
N ALA A 178 1.80 -23.80 -21.12
CA ALA A 178 0.71 -23.66 -22.09
C ALA A 178 -0.29 -22.54 -21.71
N ILE A 179 -0.32 -22.09 -20.45
CA ILE A 179 -1.22 -21.02 -20.00
C ILE A 179 -0.51 -19.69 -20.14
N VAL A 180 -1.02 -18.87 -21.06
CA VAL A 180 -0.52 -17.53 -21.34
C VAL A 180 -1.41 -16.50 -20.65
N LEU A 181 -0.82 -15.70 -19.75
CA LEU A 181 -1.48 -14.57 -19.11
C LEU A 181 -1.28 -13.31 -19.96
N ALA A 182 -2.37 -12.62 -20.30
CA ALA A 182 -2.32 -11.40 -21.10
C ALA A 182 -2.04 -10.15 -20.24
N PRO A 183 -1.17 -9.24 -20.68
CA PRO A 183 -0.98 -7.95 -20.02
C PRO A 183 -2.28 -7.13 -19.97
N GLY A 184 -2.48 -6.37 -18.88
CA GLY A 184 -3.66 -5.51 -18.71
C GLY A 184 -4.94 -6.24 -18.34
N VAL A 185 -4.98 -7.57 -18.38
CA VAL A 185 -6.10 -8.36 -17.88
C VAL A 185 -5.97 -8.49 -16.36
N LYS A 186 -7.07 -8.25 -15.64
CA LYS A 186 -7.16 -8.51 -14.22
C LYS A 186 -7.58 -9.96 -13.99
N TYR A 187 -6.77 -10.67 -13.23
CA TYR A 187 -7.00 -12.04 -12.81
C TYR A 187 -7.39 -12.10 -11.35
N VAL A 188 -8.24 -13.06 -10.99
CA VAL A 188 -8.61 -13.41 -9.62
C VAL A 188 -8.27 -14.87 -9.39
N TRP A 189 -7.71 -15.19 -8.22
CA TRP A 189 -7.41 -16.56 -7.86
C TRP A 189 -7.67 -16.83 -6.39
N GLY A 190 -7.89 -18.07 -6.07
CA GLY A 190 -8.12 -18.53 -4.71
C GLY A 190 -7.95 -20.03 -4.59
N ILE A 191 -7.99 -20.51 -3.35
CA ILE A 191 -7.96 -21.93 -3.00
C ILE A 191 -9.17 -22.29 -2.16
N THR A 192 -9.59 -23.54 -2.26
CA THR A 192 -10.68 -24.11 -1.45
C THR A 192 -10.20 -25.47 -0.95
N ALA A 193 -10.47 -25.82 0.31
CA ALA A 193 -10.21 -27.18 0.78
C ALA A 193 -11.06 -28.18 0.01
N ALA A 194 -10.48 -29.31 -0.40
CA ALA A 194 -11.15 -30.32 -1.22
C ALA A 194 -12.42 -30.91 -0.57
N ALA A 195 -12.53 -30.87 0.74
CA ALA A 195 -13.67 -31.39 1.51
C ALA A 195 -14.93 -30.51 1.50
N GLY A 196 -15.05 -29.52 0.58
CA GLY A 196 -16.27 -28.70 0.46
C GLY A 196 -16.37 -27.54 1.44
N ALA A 197 -15.27 -27.16 2.08
CA ALA A 197 -15.19 -25.92 2.86
C ALA A 197 -15.46 -24.70 1.98
N PRO A 198 -16.00 -23.60 2.53
CA PRO A 198 -16.18 -22.38 1.79
C PRO A 198 -14.83 -21.93 1.19
N PRO A 199 -14.84 -21.27 0.01
CA PRO A 199 -13.61 -20.82 -0.62
C PRO A 199 -12.85 -19.95 0.35
N VAL A 200 -11.59 -20.28 0.55
CA VAL A 200 -10.67 -19.38 1.20
C VAL A 200 -10.51 -18.18 0.27
N ASP A 201 -10.83 -17.05 0.78
CA ASP A 201 -10.74 -15.73 0.19
C ASP A 201 -10.00 -15.61 -1.17
N TRP A 202 -10.49 -14.74 -2.04
CA TRP A 202 -9.93 -14.52 -3.38
C TRP A 202 -9.06 -13.27 -3.39
N THR A 203 -7.94 -13.34 -4.10
CA THR A 203 -7.10 -12.17 -4.37
C THR A 203 -7.00 -11.89 -5.87
N GLU A 204 -6.52 -10.71 -6.22
CA GLU A 204 -6.47 -10.22 -7.58
C GLU A 204 -5.06 -9.76 -7.96
N PHE A 205 -4.70 -9.93 -9.22
CA PHE A 205 -3.45 -9.43 -9.78
C PHE A 205 -3.58 -9.06 -11.26
N THR A 206 -2.62 -8.28 -11.77
CA THR A 206 -2.42 -8.00 -13.20
C THR A 206 -0.95 -8.15 -13.54
N LEU A 207 -0.66 -8.42 -14.82
CA LEU A 207 0.72 -8.29 -15.30
C LEU A 207 1.05 -6.82 -15.45
N ALA A 208 2.09 -6.37 -14.77
CA ALA A 208 2.60 -5.01 -14.93
C ALA A 208 3.19 -4.81 -16.32
N PRO A 209 2.99 -3.65 -16.95
CA PRO A 209 3.68 -3.29 -18.17
C PRO A 209 5.21 -3.36 -18.00
N ALA A 210 5.92 -3.71 -19.05
CA ALA A 210 7.39 -3.74 -19.04
C ALA A 210 7.94 -2.36 -18.64
N GLY A 211 8.89 -2.35 -17.71
CA GLY A 211 9.52 -1.12 -17.22
C GLY A 211 8.72 -0.34 -16.17
N GLN A 212 7.52 -0.78 -15.80
CA GLN A 212 6.81 -0.19 -14.67
C GLN A 212 7.39 -0.69 -13.34
N ALA A 213 7.67 0.25 -12.43
CA ALA A 213 8.03 -0.11 -11.06
C ALA A 213 6.84 -0.75 -10.36
N VAL A 214 7.07 -1.93 -9.81
CA VAL A 214 6.08 -2.73 -9.07
C VAL A 214 6.53 -2.81 -7.63
N ALA A 215 5.64 -2.47 -6.69
CA ALA A 215 5.92 -2.66 -5.28
C ALA A 215 5.91 -4.15 -4.93
N SER A 216 6.91 -4.58 -4.18
CA SER A 216 6.98 -5.95 -3.68
C SER A 216 5.93 -6.19 -2.59
N ALA A 217 5.32 -7.37 -2.60
CA ALA A 217 4.43 -7.75 -1.51
C ALA A 217 5.22 -7.82 -0.19
N PRO A 218 4.70 -7.23 0.91
CA PRO A 218 5.38 -7.26 2.19
C PRO A 218 5.59 -8.70 2.67
N GLY A 219 6.80 -8.98 3.17
CA GLY A 219 7.12 -10.27 3.76
C GLY A 219 6.37 -10.54 5.07
N PRO A 220 6.52 -11.76 5.66
CA PRO A 220 5.88 -12.10 6.93
C PRO A 220 6.31 -11.16 8.06
N ASP A 221 7.57 -10.71 8.05
CA ASP A 221 8.15 -9.84 9.08
C ASP A 221 8.00 -8.34 8.79
N ALA A 222 7.27 -7.97 7.72
CA ALA A 222 7.06 -6.58 7.35
C ALA A 222 6.30 -5.82 8.45
N SER A 223 6.70 -4.58 8.69
CA SER A 223 6.05 -3.70 9.65
C SER A 223 4.61 -3.37 9.25
N ARG A 224 3.80 -2.96 10.22
CA ARG A 224 2.43 -2.48 9.96
C ARG A 224 2.41 -1.31 8.97
N SER A 225 3.39 -0.43 9.07
CA SER A 225 3.54 0.72 8.17
C SER A 225 3.77 0.27 6.72
N GLU A 226 4.69 -0.69 6.49
CA GLU A 226 4.95 -1.25 5.15
C GLU A 226 3.71 -1.93 4.57
N ARG A 227 2.99 -2.73 5.35
CA ARG A 227 1.74 -3.38 4.93
C ARG A 227 0.67 -2.34 4.55
N ARG A 228 0.54 -1.26 5.33
CA ARG A 228 -0.40 -0.17 5.02
C ARG A 228 -0.01 0.58 3.75
N LEU A 229 1.26 0.90 3.55
CA LEU A 229 1.73 1.52 2.31
C LEU A 229 1.44 0.66 1.10
N TYR A 230 1.72 -0.63 1.20
CA TYR A 230 1.42 -1.57 0.13
C TYR A 230 -0.08 -1.67 -0.15
N ALA A 231 -0.92 -1.72 0.89
CA ALA A 231 -2.37 -1.72 0.72
C ALA A 231 -2.90 -0.44 0.05
N ILE A 232 -2.35 0.73 0.39
CA ILE A 232 -2.69 2.00 -0.27
C ILE A 232 -2.26 1.95 -1.75
N TRP A 233 -1.07 1.43 -2.02
CA TRP A 233 -0.59 1.26 -3.38
C TRP A 233 -1.50 0.34 -4.18
N LEU A 234 -1.91 -0.81 -3.64
CA LEU A 234 -2.88 -1.71 -4.27
C LEU A 234 -4.22 -1.01 -4.59
N ARG A 235 -4.73 -0.17 -3.69
CA ARG A 235 -5.93 0.63 -3.96
C ARG A 235 -5.74 1.62 -5.11
N SER A 236 -4.57 2.27 -5.18
CA SER A 236 -4.24 3.17 -6.30
C SER A 236 -4.20 2.42 -7.64
N GLN A 237 -3.88 1.14 -7.61
CA GLN A 237 -3.91 0.22 -8.77
C GLN A 237 -5.31 -0.39 -9.03
N ARG A 238 -6.35 0.09 -8.34
CA ARG A 238 -7.74 -0.42 -8.41
C ARG A 238 -7.89 -1.89 -8.01
N MET A 239 -7.14 -2.31 -6.99
CA MET A 239 -7.14 -3.67 -6.44
C MET A 239 -7.61 -3.67 -4.97
N PRO A 240 -8.91 -3.42 -4.72
CA PRO A 240 -9.43 -3.27 -3.36
C PRO A 240 -9.42 -4.57 -2.55
N ARG A 241 -9.63 -5.73 -3.18
CA ARG A 241 -9.62 -7.03 -2.48
C ARG A 241 -8.25 -7.36 -1.94
N ALA A 242 -7.20 -7.25 -2.77
CA ALA A 242 -5.83 -7.45 -2.35
C ALA A 242 -5.43 -6.46 -1.25
N ALA A 243 -5.81 -5.18 -1.38
CA ALA A 243 -5.56 -4.16 -0.36
C ALA A 243 -6.22 -4.50 1.00
N THR A 244 -7.49 -4.92 0.98
CA THR A 244 -8.22 -5.31 2.20
C THR A 244 -7.54 -6.48 2.91
N ARG A 245 -7.08 -7.47 2.17
CA ARG A 245 -6.35 -8.61 2.71
C ARG A 245 -5.05 -8.19 3.40
N VAL A 246 -4.24 -7.35 2.75
CA VAL A 246 -2.98 -6.86 3.33
C VAL A 246 -3.25 -6.07 4.61
N LEU A 247 -4.32 -5.26 4.65
CA LEU A 247 -4.72 -4.52 5.85
C LEU A 247 -5.17 -5.43 6.99
N ALA A 248 -5.85 -6.53 6.71
CA ALA A 248 -6.23 -7.51 7.74
C ALA A 248 -5.00 -8.12 8.43
N GLN A 249 -3.89 -8.30 7.70
CA GLN A 249 -2.61 -8.77 8.26
C GLN A 249 -1.83 -7.68 9.01
N ALA A 250 -2.18 -6.41 8.83
CA ALA A 250 -1.59 -5.28 9.56
C ALA A 250 -2.36 -4.96 10.85
N ALA A 251 -3.40 -5.72 11.18
CA ALA A 251 -4.16 -5.59 12.42
C ALA A 251 -3.29 -5.94 13.65
N PRO A 252 -3.63 -5.41 14.83
CA PRO A 252 -2.84 -5.59 16.05
C PRO A 252 -2.77 -7.04 16.49
#